data_117299581d84e499cb8fbce6ce54130e
#
_entry.id   117299581d84e499cb8fbce6ce54130e
#
_cell.length_a   1.000
_cell.length_b   1.000
_cell.length_c   1.000
_cell.angle_alpha   90.00
_cell.angle_beta   90.00
_cell.angle_gamma   90.00
#
_symmetry.space_group_name_H-M   'P 1'
#
loop_
_entity.id
_entity.type
_entity.pdbx_description
1 polymer ?
#
loop_
_entity_poly.entity_id
_entity_poly.type
_entity_poly.pdbx_seq_one_letter_code
_entity_poly.pdbx_strand_id
1 'polypeptide(L)'
;MTMSFVQPGLVLSQGGAATPDQVKDLQRALRSIGYLSGGIDGKFQGGSAKAVSALQYDLLHNDGSGKDGNAPVAVTSYNKGRVTEVTGACDQNLAQCIVEILNDAAFVQLPSSADPVGENQSIRAKVAALPSTSVPTRFLVSILKQESDLRHYNEADSYVYIGLDRNNEGTAQVTSRGYGIGQFTIFHHPPRPDEVADFMDDPAKNVSKAQNELRDKFDHFVVGKSDASDRTAEIGTGPLRLCKYAADDPRYLVDCRQCAIDAGSRDIHQNDPFYAGASGTMQPTQYYASAEYPNIPKRESFGCDWPYAIRRYNGSGVNSYHYQARILRNVRDLA
;
A
#
# COMPACT_ATOMS: atom_id res chain seq x y z
N MET A 1 -6.96 12.97 28.84
CA MET A 1 -8.00 13.57 27.98
C MET A 1 -9.16 12.58 27.90
N THR A 2 -10.39 12.96 28.25
CA THR A 2 -11.53 12.05 28.21
C THR A 2 -11.99 11.98 26.75
N MET A 3 -11.95 10.78 26.14
CA MET A 3 -12.40 10.58 24.77
C MET A 3 -13.91 10.62 24.69
N SER A 4 -14.47 11.43 23.83
CA SER A 4 -15.92 11.71 23.77
C SER A 4 -16.77 10.50 23.36
N PHE A 5 -16.14 9.48 22.73
CA PHE A 5 -16.82 8.24 22.38
C PHE A 5 -16.87 7.19 23.53
N VAL A 6 -16.21 7.46 24.66
CA VAL A 6 -16.20 6.56 25.82
C VAL A 6 -17.30 6.99 26.80
N GLN A 7 -18.54 6.62 26.54
CA GLN A 7 -19.68 6.99 27.38
C GLN A 7 -20.58 5.77 27.62
N PRO A 8 -21.11 5.63 28.86
CA PRO A 8 -22.06 4.55 29.16
C PRO A 8 -23.29 4.59 28.24
N GLY A 9 -23.60 3.46 27.63
CA GLY A 9 -24.75 3.29 26.74
C GLY A 9 -24.60 3.90 25.34
N LEU A 10 -23.49 4.57 25.03
CA LEU A 10 -23.23 5.07 23.68
C LEU A 10 -22.81 3.91 22.77
N VAL A 11 -23.43 3.83 21.60
CA VAL A 11 -23.06 2.94 20.49
C VAL A 11 -22.87 3.77 19.23
N LEU A 12 -21.66 3.76 18.66
CA LEU A 12 -21.38 4.38 17.37
C LEU A 12 -21.56 3.32 16.28
N SER A 13 -22.51 3.55 15.39
CA SER A 13 -22.85 2.64 14.28
C SER A 13 -23.39 3.40 13.08
N GLN A 14 -23.49 2.73 11.94
CA GLN A 14 -24.12 3.32 10.75
C GLN A 14 -25.58 3.67 11.03
N GLY A 15 -25.98 4.92 10.75
CA GLY A 15 -27.32 5.42 11.03
C GLY A 15 -27.61 5.69 12.50
N GLY A 16 -26.63 5.52 13.41
CA GLY A 16 -26.77 5.83 14.82
C GLY A 16 -26.79 7.33 15.12
N ALA A 17 -27.15 7.68 16.35
CA ALA A 17 -27.33 9.06 16.81
C ALA A 17 -26.08 9.73 17.37
N ALA A 18 -24.89 9.18 17.12
CA ALA A 18 -23.61 9.73 17.59
C ALA A 18 -23.35 11.13 16.99
N THR A 19 -22.78 12.02 17.81
CA THR A 19 -22.40 13.36 17.32
C THR A 19 -21.16 13.29 16.42
N PRO A 20 -20.98 14.27 15.50
CA PRO A 20 -19.77 14.32 14.66
C PRO A 20 -18.46 14.32 15.46
N ASP A 21 -18.42 14.96 16.63
CA ASP A 21 -17.21 15.00 17.45
C ASP A 21 -16.89 13.64 18.09
N GLN A 22 -17.91 12.91 18.56
CA GLN A 22 -17.73 11.53 19.05
C GLN A 22 -17.16 10.63 17.95
N VAL A 23 -17.68 10.77 16.72
CA VAL A 23 -17.21 10.00 15.58
C VAL A 23 -15.79 10.40 15.19
N LYS A 24 -15.46 11.70 15.17
CA LYS A 24 -14.09 12.16 14.88
C LYS A 24 -13.07 11.65 15.91
N ASP A 25 -13.42 11.65 17.20
CA ASP A 25 -12.54 11.15 18.24
C ASP A 25 -12.29 9.64 18.09
N LEU A 26 -13.32 8.85 17.77
CA LEU A 26 -13.16 7.44 17.44
C LEU A 26 -12.31 7.24 16.17
N GLN A 27 -12.57 8.03 15.12
CA GLN A 27 -11.81 7.96 13.86
C GLN A 27 -10.32 8.30 14.09
N ARG A 28 -10.00 9.31 14.92
CA ARG A 28 -8.60 9.63 15.30
C ARG A 28 -7.96 8.47 16.07
N ALA A 29 -8.67 7.90 17.03
CA ALA A 29 -8.19 6.74 17.79
C ALA A 29 -7.90 5.56 16.86
N LEU A 30 -8.83 5.20 15.97
CA LEU A 30 -8.66 4.12 14.99
C LEU A 30 -7.53 4.41 13.99
N ARG A 31 -7.33 5.68 13.61
CA ARG A 31 -6.22 6.11 12.75
C ARG A 31 -4.88 5.93 13.46
N SER A 32 -4.75 6.42 14.68
CA SER A 32 -3.47 6.36 15.43
C SER A 32 -3.04 4.91 15.70
N ILE A 33 -3.99 4.00 15.86
CA ILE A 33 -3.71 2.57 16.06
C ILE A 33 -3.75 1.73 14.78
N GLY A 34 -3.80 2.36 13.59
CA GLY A 34 -3.57 1.68 12.30
C GLY A 34 -4.74 0.90 11.72
N TYR A 35 -6.00 1.23 12.09
CA TYR A 35 -7.20 0.56 11.55
C TYR A 35 -8.01 1.40 10.57
N LEU A 36 -7.84 2.72 10.54
CA LEU A 36 -8.55 3.62 9.64
C LEU A 36 -7.60 4.16 8.55
N SER A 37 -7.88 3.84 7.28
CA SER A 37 -7.17 4.42 6.13
C SER A 37 -7.91 5.61 5.50
N GLY A 38 -9.23 5.74 5.74
CA GLY A 38 -10.08 6.83 5.26
C GLY A 38 -9.92 8.13 6.06
N GLY A 39 -10.71 9.16 5.70
CA GLY A 39 -10.68 10.46 6.36
C GLY A 39 -11.31 10.48 7.75
N ILE A 40 -10.96 11.50 8.54
CA ILE A 40 -11.55 11.84 9.84
C ILE A 40 -12.62 12.91 9.58
N ASP A 41 -13.82 12.50 9.17
CA ASP A 41 -14.88 13.38 8.69
C ASP A 41 -16.05 13.57 9.68
N GLY A 42 -16.06 12.82 10.76
CA GLY A 42 -17.13 12.84 11.76
C GLY A 42 -18.41 12.12 11.32
N LYS A 43 -18.33 11.28 10.27
CA LYS A 43 -19.46 10.48 9.79
C LYS A 43 -19.19 9.00 10.02
N PHE A 44 -20.02 8.34 10.78
CA PHE A 44 -19.91 6.90 10.97
C PHE A 44 -20.55 6.17 9.77
N GLN A 45 -19.76 5.99 8.71
CA GLN A 45 -20.15 5.31 7.47
C GLN A 45 -19.31 4.05 7.24
N GLY A 46 -19.40 3.48 6.03
CA GLY A 46 -18.73 2.21 5.68
C GLY A 46 -17.24 2.17 6.00
N GLY A 47 -16.49 3.28 5.86
CA GLY A 47 -15.08 3.39 6.24
C GLY A 47 -14.85 3.18 7.73
N SER A 48 -15.62 3.89 8.58
CA SER A 48 -15.55 3.74 10.04
C SER A 48 -16.02 2.36 10.50
N ALA A 49 -17.10 1.84 9.92
CA ALA A 49 -17.59 0.51 10.23
C ALA A 49 -16.55 -0.59 9.87
N LYS A 50 -15.90 -0.49 8.70
CA LYS A 50 -14.84 -1.40 8.29
C LYS A 50 -13.62 -1.32 9.23
N ALA A 51 -13.25 -0.12 9.69
CA ALA A 51 -12.16 0.07 10.65
C ALA A 51 -12.48 -0.55 12.02
N VAL A 52 -13.70 -0.34 12.51
CA VAL A 52 -14.21 -0.97 13.74
C VAL A 52 -14.23 -2.49 13.61
N SER A 53 -14.76 -3.02 12.50
CA SER A 53 -14.77 -4.47 12.25
C SER A 53 -13.36 -5.06 12.23
N ALA A 54 -12.39 -4.35 11.65
CA ALA A 54 -11.01 -4.83 11.60
C ALA A 54 -10.38 -4.89 13.00
N LEU A 55 -10.62 -3.89 13.83
CA LEU A 55 -10.15 -3.94 15.22
C LEU A 55 -10.85 -5.05 16.02
N GLN A 56 -12.16 -5.21 15.87
CA GLN A 56 -12.88 -6.31 16.53
C GLN A 56 -12.34 -7.67 16.11
N TYR A 57 -12.05 -7.85 14.81
CA TYR A 57 -11.43 -9.08 14.30
C TYR A 57 -10.05 -9.32 14.94
N ASP A 58 -9.19 -8.29 14.99
CA ASP A 58 -7.86 -8.42 15.58
C ASP A 58 -7.92 -8.65 17.10
N LEU A 59 -8.87 -8.06 17.82
CA LEU A 59 -9.11 -8.35 19.25
C LEU A 59 -9.51 -9.81 19.49
N LEU A 60 -10.08 -10.49 18.50
CA LEU A 60 -10.47 -11.90 18.60
C LEU A 60 -9.38 -12.86 18.11
N HIS A 61 -8.52 -12.45 17.16
CA HIS A 61 -7.69 -13.39 16.40
C HIS A 61 -6.22 -13.02 16.24
N ASN A 62 -5.83 -11.74 16.47
CA ASN A 62 -4.46 -11.29 16.23
C ASN A 62 -3.59 -11.53 17.45
N ASP A 63 -2.80 -12.61 17.41
CA ASP A 63 -1.81 -12.99 18.42
C ASP A 63 -0.45 -12.30 18.25
N GLY A 64 -0.35 -11.37 17.30
CA GLY A 64 0.87 -10.62 17.00
C GLY A 64 1.77 -11.29 15.95
N SER A 65 1.46 -12.50 15.49
CA SER A 65 2.28 -13.19 14.47
C SER A 65 2.10 -12.58 13.07
N GLY A 66 3.17 -12.61 12.27
CA GLY A 66 3.16 -12.18 10.87
C GLY A 66 4.20 -12.92 10.03
N LYS A 67 4.09 -12.81 8.70
CA LYS A 67 5.02 -13.46 7.76
C LYS A 67 6.43 -12.89 7.83
N ASP A 68 6.57 -11.66 8.25
CA ASP A 68 7.81 -10.88 8.34
C ASP A 68 8.32 -10.75 9.78
N GLY A 69 7.72 -11.51 10.71
CA GLY A 69 8.06 -11.53 12.13
C GLY A 69 6.88 -11.11 13.01
N ASN A 70 7.13 -11.05 14.32
CA ASN A 70 6.08 -10.78 15.29
C ASN A 70 5.97 -9.30 15.63
N ALA A 71 4.75 -8.86 15.90
CA ALA A 71 4.46 -7.57 16.53
C ALA A 71 4.99 -7.53 17.97
N PRO A 72 5.19 -6.33 18.56
CA PRO A 72 5.65 -6.19 19.93
C PRO A 72 4.63 -6.67 20.97
N VAL A 73 3.34 -6.70 20.61
CA VAL A 73 2.24 -7.11 21.49
C VAL A 73 1.12 -7.77 20.67
N ALA A 74 0.47 -8.80 21.23
CA ALA A 74 -0.71 -9.41 20.69
C ALA A 74 -1.95 -8.51 20.90
N VAL A 75 -2.72 -8.22 19.84
CA VAL A 75 -3.95 -7.40 19.96
C VAL A 75 -5.01 -8.12 20.79
N THR A 76 -5.07 -9.45 20.74
CA THR A 76 -5.96 -10.27 21.55
C THR A 76 -5.80 -10.04 23.07
N SER A 77 -4.62 -9.60 23.54
CA SER A 77 -4.38 -9.32 24.96
C SER A 77 -5.23 -8.19 25.53
N TYR A 78 -5.73 -7.27 24.69
CA TYR A 78 -6.60 -6.15 25.09
C TYR A 78 -8.07 -6.53 25.17
N ASN A 79 -8.48 -7.68 24.61
CA ASN A 79 -9.89 -8.05 24.55
C ASN A 79 -10.47 -8.35 25.94
N LYS A 80 -9.81 -9.16 26.75
CA LYS A 80 -10.26 -9.57 28.10
C LYS A 80 -11.73 -10.07 28.13
N GLY A 81 -12.18 -10.68 27.02
CA GLY A 81 -13.55 -11.20 26.88
C GLY A 81 -14.63 -10.14 26.61
N ARG A 82 -14.28 -8.89 26.32
CA ARG A 82 -15.23 -7.80 26.08
C ARG A 82 -15.87 -7.84 24.70
N VAL A 83 -15.08 -8.17 23.68
CA VAL A 83 -15.52 -8.33 22.29
C VAL A 83 -15.68 -9.81 22.02
N THR A 84 -16.87 -10.23 21.61
CA THR A 84 -17.21 -11.65 21.35
C THR A 84 -17.54 -11.92 19.88
N GLU A 85 -17.81 -10.86 19.10
CA GLU A 85 -18.16 -10.94 17.68
C GLU A 85 -17.78 -9.66 16.93
N VAL A 86 -17.77 -9.72 15.60
CA VAL A 86 -17.49 -8.60 14.70
C VAL A 86 -18.83 -7.97 14.27
N THR A 87 -19.19 -6.85 14.87
CA THR A 87 -20.46 -6.14 14.61
C THR A 87 -20.31 -4.93 13.68
N GLY A 88 -19.09 -4.37 13.59
CA GLY A 88 -18.84 -3.09 12.93
C GLY A 88 -19.37 -1.87 13.68
N ALA A 89 -19.85 -2.04 14.92
CA ALA A 89 -20.27 -0.98 15.81
C ALA A 89 -19.30 -0.84 17.00
N CYS A 90 -19.10 0.41 17.45
CA CYS A 90 -18.27 0.68 18.63
C CYS A 90 -19.18 0.94 19.83
N ASP A 91 -19.30 -0.04 20.69
CA ASP A 91 -19.95 0.04 21.99
C ASP A 91 -18.97 0.40 23.12
N GLN A 92 -19.46 0.44 24.34
CA GLN A 92 -18.63 0.73 25.52
C GLN A 92 -17.50 -0.29 25.73
N ASN A 93 -17.72 -1.57 25.42
CA ASN A 93 -16.72 -2.63 25.58
C ASN A 93 -15.56 -2.43 24.61
N LEU A 94 -15.84 -2.20 23.33
CA LEU A 94 -14.83 -1.89 22.33
C LEU A 94 -14.13 -0.56 22.65
N ALA A 95 -14.87 0.46 23.09
CA ALA A 95 -14.27 1.74 23.48
C ALA A 95 -13.25 1.59 24.62
N GLN A 96 -13.51 0.72 25.59
CA GLN A 96 -12.54 0.39 26.66
C GLN A 96 -11.30 -0.31 26.13
N CYS A 97 -11.45 -1.26 25.17
CA CYS A 97 -10.29 -1.88 24.51
C CYS A 97 -9.43 -0.82 23.80
N ILE A 98 -10.03 0.10 23.08
CA ILE A 98 -9.32 1.20 22.39
C ILE A 98 -8.55 2.06 23.40
N VAL A 99 -9.17 2.42 24.53
CA VAL A 99 -8.49 3.22 25.57
C VAL A 99 -7.30 2.48 26.15
N GLU A 100 -7.40 1.18 26.41
CA GLU A 100 -6.29 0.38 26.91
C GLU A 100 -5.15 0.32 25.88
N ILE A 101 -5.46 0.08 24.62
CA ILE A 101 -4.47 0.10 23.52
C ILE A 101 -3.75 1.45 23.44
N LEU A 102 -4.49 2.56 23.49
CA LEU A 102 -3.90 3.91 23.38
C LEU A 102 -3.02 4.30 24.56
N ASN A 103 -3.25 3.70 25.73
CA ASN A 103 -2.48 3.97 26.95
C ASN A 103 -1.32 2.99 27.14
N ASP A 104 -1.19 1.96 26.34
CA ASP A 104 -0.09 1.00 26.44
C ASP A 104 1.07 1.40 25.51
N ALA A 105 2.21 1.70 26.10
CA ALA A 105 3.42 2.06 25.37
C ALA A 105 3.98 0.88 24.52
N ALA A 106 3.59 -0.36 24.82
CA ALA A 106 3.96 -1.53 24.02
C ALA A 106 3.20 -1.59 22.70
N PHE A 107 2.00 -0.98 22.62
CA PHE A 107 1.28 -0.82 21.37
C PHE A 107 1.77 0.42 20.61
N VAL A 108 2.57 0.20 19.59
CA VAL A 108 3.15 1.30 18.81
C VAL A 108 2.10 1.99 17.97
N GLN A 109 1.87 3.27 18.23
CA GLN A 109 0.95 4.11 17.48
C GLN A 109 1.63 4.65 16.22
N LEU A 110 0.82 4.96 15.20
CA LEU A 110 1.33 5.52 13.95
C LEU A 110 1.88 6.94 14.17
N PRO A 111 3.03 7.27 13.55
CA PRO A 111 3.60 8.61 13.63
C PRO A 111 2.72 9.63 12.89
N SER A 112 2.82 10.88 13.32
CA SER A 112 2.17 12.03 12.68
C SER A 112 3.16 13.18 12.53
N SER A 113 3.01 13.95 11.47
CA SER A 113 3.81 15.15 11.22
C SER A 113 3.14 16.40 11.78
N ALA A 114 3.95 17.31 12.29
CA ALA A 114 3.49 18.67 12.66
C ALA A 114 3.28 19.56 11.42
N ASP A 115 3.94 19.25 10.30
CA ASP A 115 3.84 19.96 9.01
C ASP A 115 3.73 18.97 7.85
N PRO A 116 2.63 18.24 7.71
CA PRO A 116 2.47 17.21 6.67
C PRO A 116 2.55 17.78 5.25
N VAL A 117 2.13 19.03 5.04
CA VAL A 117 2.18 19.69 3.73
C VAL A 117 3.62 20.00 3.35
N GLY A 118 4.39 20.66 4.24
CA GLY A 118 5.78 21.00 3.99
C GLY A 118 6.67 19.78 3.82
N GLU A 119 6.48 18.74 4.63
CA GLU A 119 7.23 17.50 4.49
C GLU A 119 6.91 16.76 3.19
N ASN A 120 5.64 16.69 2.78
CA ASN A 120 5.25 16.12 1.50
C ASN A 120 5.84 16.92 0.32
N GLN A 121 5.85 18.25 0.37
CA GLN A 121 6.48 19.09 -0.66
C GLN A 121 8.00 18.84 -0.71
N SER A 122 8.66 18.79 0.44
CA SER A 122 10.10 18.52 0.54
C SER A 122 10.46 17.16 -0.06
N ILE A 123 9.73 16.09 0.26
CA ILE A 123 10.02 14.77 -0.29
C ILE A 123 9.74 14.68 -1.79
N ARG A 124 8.69 15.32 -2.31
CA ARG A 124 8.42 15.41 -3.76
C ARG A 124 9.61 16.02 -4.51
N ALA A 125 10.14 17.14 -4.01
CA ALA A 125 11.32 17.79 -4.60
C ALA A 125 12.56 16.89 -4.57
N LYS A 126 12.82 16.21 -3.45
CA LYS A 126 13.94 15.25 -3.32
C LYS A 126 13.81 14.08 -4.28
N VAL A 127 12.62 13.49 -4.40
CA VAL A 127 12.36 12.36 -5.30
C VAL A 127 12.55 12.76 -6.76
N ALA A 128 12.07 13.94 -7.16
CA ALA A 128 12.26 14.45 -8.52
C ALA A 128 13.74 14.68 -8.89
N ALA A 129 14.59 14.95 -7.88
CA ALA A 129 16.03 15.17 -8.07
C ALA A 129 16.89 13.90 -7.92
N LEU A 130 16.29 12.72 -7.64
CA LEU A 130 17.05 11.48 -7.47
C LEU A 130 17.76 11.09 -8.77
N PRO A 131 19.05 10.73 -8.72
CA PRO A 131 19.76 10.25 -9.90
C PRO A 131 19.28 8.85 -10.30
N SER A 132 19.21 8.56 -11.60
CA SER A 132 18.93 7.23 -12.15
C SER A 132 20.19 6.35 -12.12
N THR A 133 20.59 5.89 -10.94
CA THR A 133 21.81 5.10 -10.76
C THR A 133 21.58 3.59 -10.66
N SER A 134 20.56 3.19 -9.90
CA SER A 134 20.25 1.77 -9.67
C SER A 134 18.90 1.35 -10.22
N VAL A 135 17.97 2.29 -10.28
CA VAL A 135 16.65 2.14 -10.90
C VAL A 135 16.33 3.38 -11.74
N PRO A 136 15.52 3.26 -12.80
CA PRO A 136 15.09 4.46 -13.54
C PRO A 136 14.22 5.33 -12.64
N THR A 137 14.67 6.55 -12.33
CA THR A 137 13.98 7.49 -11.43
C THR A 137 12.55 7.73 -11.86
N ARG A 138 12.28 7.87 -13.16
CA ARG A 138 10.92 8.09 -13.66
C ARG A 138 9.96 6.92 -13.33
N PHE A 139 10.43 5.68 -13.32
CA PHE A 139 9.62 4.54 -12.87
C PHE A 139 9.37 4.60 -11.36
N LEU A 140 10.39 4.90 -10.57
CA LEU A 140 10.23 5.06 -9.11
C LEU A 140 9.22 6.17 -8.79
N VAL A 141 9.37 7.37 -9.37
CA VAL A 141 8.42 8.49 -9.17
C VAL A 141 6.99 8.08 -9.54
N SER A 142 6.83 7.32 -10.63
CA SER A 142 5.53 6.86 -11.09
C SER A 142 4.89 5.84 -10.15
N ILE A 143 5.70 4.97 -9.54
CA ILE A 143 5.27 4.05 -8.47
C ILE A 143 4.80 4.86 -7.25
N LEU A 144 5.64 5.76 -6.72
CA LEU A 144 5.30 6.57 -5.56
C LEU A 144 4.04 7.43 -5.79
N LYS A 145 3.85 7.91 -7.03
CA LYS A 145 2.61 8.59 -7.41
C LYS A 145 1.40 7.65 -7.37
N GLN A 146 1.53 6.42 -7.85
CA GLN A 146 0.46 5.43 -7.83
C GLN A 146 0.10 5.00 -6.41
N GLU A 147 1.10 4.82 -5.54
CA GLU A 147 0.91 4.30 -4.19
C GLU A 147 0.23 5.31 -3.25
N SER A 148 0.63 6.58 -3.33
CA SER A 148 0.22 7.59 -2.34
C SER A 148 -0.04 8.98 -2.91
N ASP A 149 0.03 9.13 -4.25
CA ASP A 149 0.06 10.44 -4.92
C ASP A 149 1.22 11.32 -4.42
N LEU A 150 2.38 10.69 -4.20
CA LEU A 150 3.60 11.33 -3.68
C LEU A 150 3.40 11.97 -2.29
N ARG A 151 2.58 11.37 -1.43
CA ARG A 151 2.35 11.82 -0.05
C ARG A 151 2.84 10.78 0.94
N HIS A 152 3.68 11.21 1.87
CA HIS A 152 4.10 10.36 2.99
C HIS A 152 3.14 10.49 4.17
N TYR A 153 2.68 11.72 4.41
CA TYR A 153 1.67 12.02 5.43
C TYR A 153 0.34 12.42 4.78
N ASN A 154 -0.75 12.05 5.42
CA ASN A 154 -2.07 12.54 5.05
C ASN A 154 -2.21 14.00 5.50
N GLU A 155 -2.37 14.92 4.56
CA GLU A 155 -2.43 16.35 4.82
C GLU A 155 -3.68 16.78 5.63
N ALA A 156 -4.73 15.93 5.65
CA ALA A 156 -5.98 16.23 6.37
C ALA A 156 -5.94 15.83 7.85
N ASP A 157 -5.16 14.80 8.20
CA ASP A 157 -5.12 14.27 9.58
C ASP A 157 -3.70 14.13 10.16
N SER A 158 -2.69 14.51 9.39
CA SER A 158 -1.26 14.53 9.74
C SER A 158 -0.60 13.17 9.97
N TYR A 159 -1.32 12.07 10.04
CA TYR A 159 -0.73 10.74 10.23
C TYR A 159 -0.05 10.24 8.96
N VAL A 160 0.93 9.34 9.13
CA VAL A 160 1.54 8.62 8.02
C VAL A 160 0.46 7.99 7.13
N TYR A 161 0.65 8.07 5.82
CA TYR A 161 -0.29 7.49 4.85
C TYR A 161 -0.31 5.96 5.02
N ILE A 162 -1.50 5.36 5.14
CA ILE A 162 -1.67 3.92 5.39
C ILE A 162 -2.61 3.30 4.37
N GLY A 163 -2.19 2.19 3.77
CA GLY A 163 -3.02 1.27 2.99
C GLY A 163 -3.35 0.02 3.81
N LEU A 164 -4.55 -0.51 3.66
CA LEU A 164 -5.01 -1.72 4.36
C LEU A 164 -5.45 -2.76 3.34
N ASP A 165 -4.71 -3.87 3.27
CA ASP A 165 -5.05 -4.98 2.38
C ASP A 165 -5.95 -6.00 3.08
N ARG A 166 -6.84 -6.60 2.30
CA ARG A 166 -7.74 -7.67 2.72
C ARG A 166 -7.75 -8.75 1.65
N ASN A 167 -7.69 -10.01 2.03
CA ASN A 167 -7.73 -11.11 1.08
C ASN A 167 -9.05 -11.19 0.30
N ASN A 168 -10.16 -10.75 0.92
CA ASN A 168 -11.49 -10.70 0.30
C ASN A 168 -12.20 -9.43 0.72
N GLU A 169 -12.90 -8.79 -0.21
CA GLU A 169 -13.63 -7.53 0.04
C GLU A 169 -14.72 -7.62 1.11
N GLY A 170 -15.16 -8.75 1.53
CA GLY A 170 -16.18 -8.94 2.57
C GLY A 170 -15.63 -9.26 3.96
N THR A 171 -14.30 -9.42 4.11
CA THR A 171 -13.73 -9.84 5.39
C THR A 171 -13.33 -8.66 6.26
N ALA A 172 -13.47 -8.81 7.57
CA ALA A 172 -12.95 -7.85 8.56
C ALA A 172 -11.43 -7.91 8.68
N GLN A 173 -10.82 -9.04 8.37
CA GLN A 173 -9.39 -9.28 8.49
C GLN A 173 -8.57 -8.33 7.61
N VAL A 174 -7.64 -7.60 8.21
CA VAL A 174 -6.57 -6.88 7.52
C VAL A 174 -5.35 -7.79 7.49
N THR A 175 -4.92 -8.18 6.29
CA THR A 175 -3.84 -9.16 6.08
C THR A 175 -2.46 -8.53 6.00
N SER A 176 -2.41 -7.26 5.60
CA SER A 176 -1.17 -6.47 5.58
C SER A 176 -1.46 -4.98 5.59
N ARG A 177 -0.45 -4.20 5.97
CA ARG A 177 -0.53 -2.73 6.03
C ARG A 177 0.66 -2.12 5.31
N GLY A 178 0.36 -1.24 4.33
CA GLY A 178 1.36 -0.43 3.63
C GLY A 178 1.48 0.96 4.23
N TYR A 179 2.70 1.49 4.34
CA TYR A 179 2.96 2.76 5.02
C TYR A 179 3.76 3.74 4.18
N GLY A 180 3.39 5.00 4.28
CA GLY A 180 4.12 6.13 3.73
C GLY A 180 4.04 6.23 2.21
N ILE A 181 4.96 7.00 1.63
CA ILE A 181 4.95 7.38 0.21
C ILE A 181 5.09 6.18 -0.75
N GLY A 182 5.88 5.17 -0.38
CA GLY A 182 6.10 3.95 -1.17
C GLY A 182 5.21 2.78 -0.77
N GLN A 183 4.32 2.96 0.20
CA GLN A 183 3.43 1.91 0.73
C GLN A 183 4.20 0.64 1.12
N PHE A 184 5.35 0.83 1.83
CA PHE A 184 6.11 -0.32 2.31
C PHE A 184 5.27 -1.18 3.24
N THR A 185 5.15 -2.47 2.92
CA THR A 185 4.14 -3.36 3.51
C THR A 185 4.74 -4.24 4.59
N ILE A 186 4.04 -4.35 5.74
CA ILE A 186 4.30 -5.33 6.80
C ILE A 186 3.07 -6.21 7.04
N PHE A 187 3.31 -7.43 7.56
CA PHE A 187 2.29 -8.48 7.71
C PHE A 187 1.93 -8.77 9.16
N HIS A 188 2.49 -8.06 10.11
CA HIS A 188 2.11 -8.10 11.54
C HIS A 188 1.52 -6.76 11.97
N HIS A 189 0.88 -6.72 13.12
CA HIS A 189 0.29 -5.51 13.71
C HIS A 189 0.15 -5.65 15.23
N PRO A 190 0.52 -4.59 16.00
CA PRO A 190 1.04 -3.27 15.59
C PRO A 190 2.46 -3.33 14.99
N PRO A 191 2.93 -2.23 14.37
CA PRO A 191 4.32 -2.15 13.90
C PRO A 191 5.30 -2.16 15.07
N ARG A 192 6.56 -2.52 14.80
CA ARG A 192 7.64 -2.43 15.78
C ARG A 192 8.20 -1.01 15.85
N PRO A 193 8.79 -0.60 16.98
CA PRO A 193 9.42 0.73 17.12
C PRO A 193 10.52 1.01 16.08
N ASP A 194 11.31 -0.01 15.72
CA ASP A 194 12.34 0.09 14.71
C ASP A 194 11.76 0.29 13.28
N GLU A 195 10.61 -0.29 12.97
CA GLU A 195 9.91 -0.06 11.70
C GLU A 195 9.36 1.36 11.59
N VAL A 196 8.84 1.92 12.70
CA VAL A 196 8.44 3.31 12.72
C VAL A 196 9.64 4.21 12.40
N ALA A 197 10.76 4.02 13.09
CA ALA A 197 11.98 4.80 12.89
C ALA A 197 12.65 4.57 11.53
N ASP A 198 12.45 3.38 10.92
CA ASP A 198 13.10 3.00 9.67
C ASP A 198 12.36 3.51 8.42
N PHE A 199 11.03 3.59 8.43
CA PHE A 199 10.30 3.99 7.23
C PHE A 199 8.94 4.68 7.43
N MET A 200 8.43 4.82 8.67
CA MET A 200 7.13 5.45 8.88
C MET A 200 7.23 6.93 9.28
N ASP A 201 8.27 7.33 10.03
CA ASP A 201 8.50 8.71 10.46
C ASP A 201 9.49 9.47 9.57
N ASP A 202 10.18 8.78 8.64
CA ASP A 202 11.16 9.38 7.73
C ASP A 202 10.75 9.14 6.25
N PRO A 203 10.21 10.17 5.56
CA PRO A 203 9.85 10.06 4.15
C PRO A 203 11.01 9.65 3.24
N ALA A 204 12.24 10.09 3.51
CA ALA A 204 13.39 9.78 2.67
C ALA A 204 13.80 8.31 2.80
N LYS A 205 13.75 7.76 4.00
CA LYS A 205 13.97 6.33 4.22
C LYS A 205 12.89 5.48 3.56
N ASN A 206 11.62 5.90 3.62
CA ASN A 206 10.52 5.22 2.95
C ASN A 206 10.73 5.18 1.42
N VAL A 207 11.17 6.29 0.80
CA VAL A 207 11.55 6.34 -0.62
C VAL A 207 12.70 5.38 -0.92
N SER A 208 13.72 5.34 -0.06
CA SER A 208 14.86 4.41 -0.23
C SER A 208 14.43 2.95 -0.17
N LYS A 209 13.49 2.62 0.72
CA LYS A 209 12.88 1.28 0.77
C LYS A 209 12.12 0.94 -0.52
N ALA A 210 11.30 1.85 -1.04
CA ALA A 210 10.61 1.66 -2.30
C ALA A 210 11.58 1.48 -3.48
N GLN A 211 12.68 2.23 -3.49
CA GLN A 211 13.75 2.09 -4.50
C GLN A 211 14.42 0.72 -4.43
N ASN A 212 14.76 0.26 -3.22
CA ASN A 212 15.34 -1.05 -3.00
C ASN A 212 14.37 -2.17 -3.39
N GLU A 213 13.10 -2.04 -3.01
CA GLU A 213 12.06 -3.01 -3.38
C GLU A 213 11.93 -3.13 -4.90
N LEU A 214 11.90 -2.01 -5.64
CA LEU A 214 11.87 -2.06 -7.10
C LEU A 214 13.13 -2.74 -7.67
N ARG A 215 14.30 -2.48 -7.09
CA ARG A 215 15.55 -3.13 -7.50
C ARG A 215 15.50 -4.62 -7.21
N ASP A 216 15.02 -5.03 -6.03
CA ASP A 216 14.90 -6.43 -5.65
C ASP A 216 13.91 -7.18 -6.55
N LYS A 217 12.77 -6.57 -6.92
CA LYS A 217 11.87 -7.16 -7.92
C LYS A 217 12.55 -7.36 -9.26
N PHE A 218 13.38 -6.42 -9.69
CA PHE A 218 14.17 -6.57 -10.92
C PHE A 218 15.17 -7.73 -10.78
N ASP A 219 15.95 -7.77 -9.71
CA ASP A 219 16.97 -8.79 -9.50
C ASP A 219 16.37 -10.20 -9.35
N HIS A 220 15.25 -10.34 -8.65
CA HIS A 220 14.59 -11.63 -8.44
C HIS A 220 13.87 -12.12 -9.70
N PHE A 221 13.00 -11.32 -10.26
CA PHE A 221 12.09 -11.79 -11.30
C PHE A 221 12.57 -11.52 -12.73
N VAL A 222 13.42 -10.53 -12.93
CA VAL A 222 13.98 -10.21 -14.25
C VAL A 222 15.34 -10.87 -14.45
N VAL A 223 16.26 -10.72 -13.50
CA VAL A 223 17.58 -11.38 -13.55
C VAL A 223 17.46 -12.87 -13.23
N GLY A 224 16.50 -13.25 -12.38
CA GLY A 224 16.23 -14.65 -12.05
C GLY A 224 17.08 -15.18 -10.90
N LYS A 225 17.27 -14.36 -9.87
CA LYS A 225 17.99 -14.79 -8.65
C LYS A 225 17.16 -15.71 -7.75
N SER A 226 15.83 -15.75 -7.92
CA SER A 226 14.95 -16.63 -7.16
C SER A 226 14.39 -17.72 -8.08
N ASP A 227 13.14 -17.74 -8.40
CA ASP A 227 12.52 -18.85 -9.12
C ASP A 227 12.62 -18.70 -10.64
N ALA A 228 13.26 -19.67 -11.29
CA ALA A 228 13.41 -19.73 -12.76
C ALA A 228 12.06 -19.86 -13.49
N SER A 229 11.02 -20.38 -12.84
CA SER A 229 9.71 -20.59 -13.45
C SER A 229 9.02 -19.26 -13.78
N ASP A 230 9.06 -18.29 -12.89
CA ASP A 230 8.46 -16.96 -13.11
C ASP A 230 9.15 -16.19 -14.23
N ARG A 231 10.49 -16.27 -14.29
CA ARG A 231 11.28 -15.67 -15.36
C ARG A 231 11.00 -16.30 -16.73
N THR A 232 10.99 -17.63 -16.77
CA THR A 232 10.81 -18.37 -18.03
C THR A 232 9.45 -18.11 -18.65
N ALA A 233 8.39 -17.99 -17.85
CA ALA A 233 7.04 -17.75 -18.34
C ALA A 233 6.86 -16.36 -18.97
N GLU A 234 7.56 -15.32 -18.45
CA GLU A 234 7.26 -13.95 -18.80
C GLU A 234 8.34 -13.23 -19.61
N ILE A 235 9.61 -13.48 -19.32
CA ILE A 235 10.75 -12.80 -19.95
C ILE A 235 11.41 -13.71 -21.01
N GLY A 236 11.23 -15.01 -20.88
CA GLY A 236 11.87 -16.00 -21.76
C GLY A 236 13.40 -16.04 -21.56
N THR A 237 14.10 -16.59 -22.55
CA THR A 237 15.55 -16.84 -22.50
C THR A 237 16.40 -15.74 -23.15
N GLY A 238 15.78 -14.65 -23.62
CA GLY A 238 16.51 -13.56 -24.28
C GLY A 238 17.43 -12.78 -23.34
N PRO A 239 18.40 -12.03 -23.88
CA PRO A 239 19.29 -11.20 -23.09
C PRO A 239 18.52 -10.15 -22.29
N LEU A 240 19.05 -9.81 -21.10
CA LEU A 240 18.52 -8.74 -20.26
C LEU A 240 18.68 -7.37 -20.93
N ARG A 241 17.63 -6.57 -20.84
CA ARG A 241 17.57 -5.20 -21.37
C ARG A 241 17.34 -4.20 -20.24
N LEU A 242 18.42 -3.64 -19.70
CA LEU A 242 18.32 -2.60 -18.67
C LEU A 242 17.77 -1.30 -19.25
N CYS A 243 18.17 -0.93 -20.45
CA CYS A 243 17.70 0.24 -21.19
C CYS A 243 17.85 0.01 -22.68
N LYS A 244 17.05 0.69 -23.51
CA LYS A 244 17.23 0.70 -24.96
C LYS A 244 18.46 1.50 -25.42
N TYR A 245 18.93 2.42 -24.58
CA TYR A 245 20.13 3.20 -24.82
C TYR A 245 21.36 2.49 -24.26
N ALA A 246 22.52 2.73 -24.85
CA ALA A 246 23.80 2.28 -24.34
C ALA A 246 24.14 2.97 -23.01
N ALA A 247 25.01 2.36 -22.19
CA ALA A 247 25.32 2.86 -20.85
C ALA A 247 26.05 4.22 -20.84
N ASP A 248 26.70 4.59 -21.94
CA ASP A 248 27.40 5.85 -22.18
C ASP A 248 26.48 6.93 -22.80
N ASP A 249 25.24 6.58 -23.17
CA ASP A 249 24.26 7.54 -23.71
C ASP A 249 23.63 8.34 -22.54
N PRO A 250 23.57 9.69 -22.61
CA PRO A 250 22.96 10.50 -21.56
C PRO A 250 21.47 10.21 -21.29
N ARG A 251 20.83 9.50 -22.19
CA ARG A 251 19.42 9.03 -22.03
C ARG A 251 19.31 7.71 -21.28
N TYR A 252 20.44 7.03 -20.98
CA TYR A 252 20.44 5.76 -20.29
C TYR A 252 19.72 5.84 -18.93
N LEU A 253 18.71 5.01 -18.70
CA LEU A 253 17.82 4.98 -17.53
C LEU A 253 17.07 6.31 -17.25
N VAL A 254 17.16 7.31 -18.13
CA VAL A 254 16.54 8.64 -17.96
C VAL A 254 15.32 8.79 -18.87
N ASP A 255 15.47 8.45 -20.17
CA ASP A 255 14.41 8.68 -21.16
C ASP A 255 13.37 7.54 -21.21
N CYS A 256 12.79 7.25 -20.03
CA CYS A 256 11.77 6.20 -19.90
C CYS A 256 10.42 6.58 -20.51
N ARG A 257 10.16 7.87 -20.71
CA ARG A 257 8.90 8.34 -21.31
C ARG A 257 8.71 7.80 -22.72
N GLN A 258 9.75 7.82 -23.54
CA GLN A 258 9.69 7.28 -24.89
C GLN A 258 9.46 5.76 -24.87
N CYS A 259 10.13 5.05 -23.97
CA CYS A 259 9.89 3.61 -23.80
C CYS A 259 8.45 3.28 -23.41
N ALA A 260 7.83 4.08 -22.54
CA ALA A 260 6.44 3.91 -22.15
C ALA A 260 5.46 4.19 -23.32
N ILE A 261 5.77 5.18 -24.16
CA ILE A 261 5.00 5.49 -25.37
C ILE A 261 5.12 4.35 -26.39
N ASP A 262 6.35 3.89 -26.67
CA ASP A 262 6.64 2.83 -27.62
C ASP A 262 5.98 1.50 -27.21
N ALA A 263 5.85 1.26 -25.91
CA ALA A 263 5.15 0.11 -25.36
C ALA A 263 3.61 0.16 -25.52
N GLY A 264 3.06 1.22 -26.09
CA GLY A 264 1.59 1.37 -26.25
C GLY A 264 0.85 1.62 -24.93
N SER A 265 1.54 2.11 -23.90
CA SER A 265 0.95 2.35 -22.57
C SER A 265 -0.25 3.31 -22.59
N ARG A 266 -0.33 4.16 -23.61
CA ARG A 266 -1.45 5.08 -23.84
C ARG A 266 -2.77 4.35 -24.20
N ASP A 267 -2.69 3.16 -24.76
CA ASP A 267 -3.82 2.40 -25.26
C ASP A 267 -4.36 1.40 -24.23
N ILE A 268 -3.67 1.24 -23.10
CA ILE A 268 -4.09 0.37 -22.01
C ILE A 268 -4.90 1.19 -21.01
N HIS A 269 -6.22 1.02 -21.03
CA HIS A 269 -7.16 1.71 -20.16
C HIS A 269 -7.74 0.79 -19.08
N GLN A 270 -8.16 1.39 -17.96
CA GLN A 270 -8.82 0.66 -16.88
C GLN A 270 -10.13 -0.02 -17.32
N ASN A 271 -10.75 0.46 -18.38
CA ASN A 271 -12.01 -0.05 -18.94
C ASN A 271 -11.80 -0.98 -20.15
N ASP A 272 -10.55 -1.36 -20.45
CA ASP A 272 -10.31 -2.34 -21.53
C ASP A 272 -10.93 -3.70 -21.16
N PRO A 273 -11.33 -4.52 -22.16
CA PRO A 273 -11.88 -5.86 -21.92
C PRO A 273 -10.98 -6.71 -21.02
N PHE A 274 -9.67 -6.54 -21.11
CA PHE A 274 -8.70 -7.14 -20.22
C PHE A 274 -8.96 -6.83 -18.74
N TYR A 275 -9.43 -5.62 -18.43
CA TYR A 275 -9.74 -5.21 -17.07
C TYR A 275 -11.16 -5.60 -16.64
N ALA A 276 -12.11 -5.52 -17.55
CA ALA A 276 -13.53 -5.73 -17.26
C ALA A 276 -13.88 -7.18 -16.88
N GLY A 277 -13.13 -8.17 -17.41
CA GLY A 277 -13.33 -9.59 -17.11
C GLY A 277 -12.37 -10.15 -16.06
N ALA A 278 -11.43 -9.35 -15.55
CA ALA A 278 -10.36 -9.83 -14.70
C ALA A 278 -10.84 -9.98 -13.25
N SER A 279 -10.90 -11.20 -12.76
CA SER A 279 -11.07 -11.51 -11.34
C SER A 279 -9.70 -11.79 -10.69
N GLY A 280 -9.54 -11.44 -9.42
CA GLY A 280 -8.31 -11.72 -8.66
C GLY A 280 -7.98 -13.22 -8.49
N THR A 281 -8.82 -14.09 -9.03
CA THR A 281 -8.65 -15.56 -8.95
C THR A 281 -7.89 -16.16 -10.13
N MET A 282 -7.65 -15.42 -11.23
CA MET A 282 -6.92 -15.96 -12.37
C MET A 282 -5.42 -16.07 -12.07
N GLN A 283 -4.84 -17.23 -12.43
CA GLN A 283 -3.40 -17.45 -12.29
C GLN A 283 -2.61 -16.73 -13.39
N PRO A 284 -1.43 -16.16 -13.10
CA PRO A 284 -0.63 -15.41 -14.08
C PRO A 284 -0.36 -16.14 -15.39
N THR A 285 -0.11 -17.45 -15.34
CA THR A 285 0.13 -18.30 -16.50
C THR A 285 -1.05 -18.40 -17.46
N GLN A 286 -2.26 -18.12 -17.00
CA GLN A 286 -3.47 -18.16 -17.83
C GLN A 286 -3.62 -16.92 -18.72
N TYR A 287 -3.03 -15.78 -18.33
CA TYR A 287 -3.15 -14.52 -19.09
C TYR A 287 -2.40 -14.56 -20.42
N TYR A 288 -1.23 -15.19 -20.46
CA TYR A 288 -0.43 -15.25 -21.67
C TYR A 288 -0.95 -16.25 -22.70
N ALA A 289 -1.69 -17.26 -22.26
CA ALA A 289 -2.26 -18.29 -23.11
C ALA A 289 -3.68 -17.98 -23.55
N SER A 290 -4.32 -16.94 -22.99
CA SER A 290 -5.74 -16.66 -23.20
C SER A 290 -5.95 -15.64 -24.33
N ALA A 291 -6.78 -16.00 -25.32
CA ALA A 291 -7.29 -15.08 -26.33
C ALA A 291 -8.18 -13.97 -25.73
N GLU A 292 -8.60 -14.11 -24.46
CA GLU A 292 -9.42 -13.13 -23.73
C GLU A 292 -8.66 -11.87 -23.31
N TYR A 293 -7.30 -11.92 -23.32
CA TYR A 293 -6.46 -10.80 -22.89
C TYR A 293 -5.44 -10.39 -23.97
N PRO A 294 -5.89 -10.01 -25.16
CA PRO A 294 -4.99 -9.69 -26.27
C PRO A 294 -4.15 -8.44 -26.06
N ASN A 295 -4.55 -7.59 -25.09
CA ASN A 295 -3.92 -6.30 -24.81
C ASN A 295 -2.83 -6.35 -23.72
N ILE A 296 -2.48 -7.55 -23.20
CA ILE A 296 -1.31 -7.66 -22.31
C ILE A 296 -0.05 -7.35 -23.12
N PRO A 297 0.72 -6.32 -22.76
CA PRO A 297 1.94 -6.01 -23.47
C PRO A 297 2.94 -7.15 -23.34
N LYS A 298 3.40 -7.66 -24.49
CA LYS A 298 4.48 -8.64 -24.53
C LYS A 298 5.82 -7.97 -24.28
N ARG A 299 6.82 -8.75 -23.87
CA ARG A 299 8.19 -8.26 -23.63
C ARG A 299 8.76 -7.46 -24.81
N GLU A 300 8.47 -7.88 -26.02
CA GLU A 300 8.93 -7.25 -27.26
C GLU A 300 8.39 -5.83 -27.44
N SER A 301 7.25 -5.53 -26.81
CA SER A 301 6.65 -4.19 -26.83
C SER A 301 7.41 -3.16 -25.98
N PHE A 302 8.34 -3.62 -25.13
CA PHE A 302 9.11 -2.75 -24.25
C PHE A 302 10.55 -2.62 -24.73
N GLY A 303 11.12 -1.44 -24.60
CA GLY A 303 12.54 -1.19 -24.87
C GLY A 303 13.48 -1.70 -23.76
N CYS A 304 12.96 -2.09 -22.61
CA CYS A 304 13.72 -2.60 -21.47
C CYS A 304 12.83 -3.57 -20.66
N ASP A 305 13.42 -4.20 -19.64
CA ASP A 305 12.72 -5.19 -18.81
C ASP A 305 12.19 -4.63 -17.47
N TRP A 306 12.36 -3.34 -17.19
CA TRP A 306 11.82 -2.69 -15.99
C TRP A 306 10.30 -2.77 -15.85
N PRO A 307 9.48 -2.70 -16.92
CA PRO A 307 8.04 -2.86 -16.80
C PRO A 307 7.61 -4.15 -16.12
N TYR A 308 8.41 -5.22 -16.24
CA TYR A 308 8.15 -6.48 -15.55
C TYR A 308 8.40 -6.37 -14.02
N ALA A 309 9.50 -5.75 -13.61
CA ALA A 309 9.78 -5.48 -12.20
C ALA A 309 8.70 -4.60 -11.56
N ILE A 310 8.22 -3.58 -12.30
CA ILE A 310 7.10 -2.72 -11.89
C ILE A 310 5.85 -3.55 -11.61
N ARG A 311 5.50 -4.47 -12.50
CA ARG A 311 4.35 -5.35 -12.29
C ARG A 311 4.49 -6.12 -10.98
N ARG A 312 5.67 -6.68 -10.72
CA ARG A 312 5.97 -7.46 -9.52
C ARG A 312 6.01 -6.64 -8.23
N TYR A 313 6.14 -5.32 -8.32
CA TYR A 313 5.99 -4.45 -7.16
C TYR A 313 4.62 -4.61 -6.50
N ASN A 314 3.56 -4.78 -7.30
CA ASN A 314 2.18 -5.02 -6.83
C ASN A 314 1.83 -6.53 -6.74
N GLY A 315 2.80 -7.43 -6.75
CA GLY A 315 2.58 -8.88 -6.64
C GLY A 315 2.45 -9.60 -7.99
N SER A 316 1.63 -10.67 -8.06
CA SER A 316 1.60 -11.59 -9.20
C SER A 316 0.21 -11.80 -9.82
N GLY A 317 -0.86 -11.32 -9.21
CA GLY A 317 -2.24 -11.50 -9.70
C GLY A 317 -2.58 -10.59 -10.88
N VAL A 318 -3.81 -10.67 -11.38
CA VAL A 318 -4.32 -9.85 -12.49
C VAL A 318 -4.14 -8.34 -12.21
N ASN A 319 -4.31 -7.92 -10.98
CA ASN A 319 -4.12 -6.53 -10.58
C ASN A 319 -2.70 -6.01 -10.84
N SER A 320 -1.70 -6.89 -10.92
CA SER A 320 -0.33 -6.51 -11.26
C SER A 320 -0.20 -5.97 -12.68
N TYR A 321 -1.01 -6.43 -13.62
CA TYR A 321 -1.05 -5.88 -14.99
C TYR A 321 -1.76 -4.53 -15.05
N HIS A 322 -2.84 -4.36 -14.28
CA HIS A 322 -3.48 -3.06 -14.10
C HIS A 322 -2.52 -2.04 -13.49
N TYR A 323 -1.78 -2.47 -12.50
CA TYR A 323 -0.75 -1.68 -11.85
C TYR A 323 0.34 -1.26 -12.85
N GLN A 324 0.91 -2.20 -13.61
CA GLN A 324 1.88 -1.94 -14.67
C GLN A 324 1.36 -0.89 -15.65
N ALA A 325 0.13 -1.05 -16.15
CA ALA A 325 -0.47 -0.13 -17.11
C ALA A 325 -0.62 1.30 -16.54
N ARG A 326 -1.01 1.42 -15.26
CA ARG A 326 -1.11 2.72 -14.57
C ARG A 326 0.25 3.38 -14.39
N ILE A 327 1.26 2.60 -14.00
CA ILE A 327 2.63 3.11 -13.86
C ILE A 327 3.17 3.59 -15.21
N LEU A 328 3.00 2.82 -16.28
CA LEU A 328 3.45 3.24 -17.62
C LEU A 328 2.76 4.51 -18.11
N ARG A 329 1.48 4.71 -17.79
CA ARG A 329 0.80 5.99 -18.03
C ARG A 329 1.41 7.12 -17.22
N ASN A 330 1.64 6.91 -15.93
CA ASN A 330 2.30 7.91 -15.09
C ASN A 330 3.71 8.26 -15.62
N VAL A 331 4.48 7.26 -16.08
CA VAL A 331 5.81 7.47 -16.70
C VAL A 331 5.69 8.37 -17.93
N ARG A 332 4.67 8.17 -18.76
CA ARG A 332 4.40 9.00 -19.95
C ARG A 332 4.00 10.43 -19.58
N ASP A 333 3.10 10.56 -18.59
CA ASP A 333 2.37 11.80 -18.31
C ASP A 333 3.07 12.69 -17.27
N LEU A 334 3.99 12.15 -16.46
CA LEU A 334 4.84 12.96 -15.59
C LEU A 334 5.78 13.83 -16.43
N ALA A 335 5.63 15.13 -16.28
CA ALA A 335 6.45 16.16 -16.96
C ALA A 335 7.92 16.14 -16.51
#